data_f5112e93bb678214129a88eece8dae18
#
_entry.id   f5112e93bb678214129a88eece8dae18
#
_cell.length_a   1.000
_cell.length_b   1.000
_cell.length_c   1.000
_cell.angle_alpha   90.00
_cell.angle_beta   90.00
_cell.angle_gamma   90.00
#
_symmetry.space_group_name_H-M   'P 1'
#
loop_
_entity.id
_entity.type
_entity.pdbx_description
1 polymer ?
#
loop_
_entity_poly.entity_id
_entity_poly.type
_entity_poly.pdbx_seq_one_letter_code
_entity_poly.pdbx_strand_id
1 'polypeptide(L)'
;MAGAQKATDGDSAAPAASTNADARAKVLGWARRSIDLIPTSWMITGAGAVLLAATALFGGLEAAAVDPIPVISVGETFAGSDLEMTVTGVELRDDRGPMAIFPDEEKGERILVVTVDAVNTFATPRGATSLSESSPMIDGIRIEGLEAKGEVFRADDGRISPTLQPDVPARLLLAWIVGPGDFHDGDEIALTLPDSTHYVGQSVMRGDYWTDVRVGATLSATIDEVNS
;
A
#
# COMPACT_ATOMS: atom_id res chain seq x y z
N MET A 1 27.70 -48.11 -90.53
CA MET A 1 28.91 -48.19 -89.73
C MET A 1 28.54 -47.98 -88.30
N ALA A 2 28.41 -49.04 -87.53
CA ALA A 2 29.36 -49.56 -86.59
C ALA A 2 29.61 -48.54 -85.44
N GLY A 3 29.35 -48.86 -84.25
CA GLY A 3 29.52 -49.96 -83.34
C GLY A 3 28.98 -49.53 -81.97
N ALA A 4 28.36 -50.31 -81.31
CA ALA A 4 28.63 -51.33 -80.32
C ALA A 4 29.35 -50.82 -79.02
N GLN A 5 28.76 -51.33 -77.95
CA GLN A 5 29.30 -51.68 -76.66
C GLN A 5 28.94 -50.69 -75.51
N LYS A 6 28.64 -51.13 -74.30
CA LYS A 6 28.50 -52.42 -73.59
C LYS A 6 28.10 -52.01 -72.15
N ALA A 7 27.29 -52.80 -71.52
CA ALA A 7 26.90 -52.75 -70.12
C ALA A 7 28.06 -52.58 -69.13
N THR A 8 27.77 -52.04 -67.96
CA THR A 8 28.26 -52.64 -66.71
C THR A 8 27.33 -52.22 -65.55
N ASP A 9 26.89 -53.23 -64.84
CA ASP A 9 26.26 -53.14 -63.49
C ASP A 9 27.09 -52.39 -62.48
N GLY A 10 26.40 -51.72 -61.58
CA GLY A 10 26.96 -51.12 -60.41
C GLY A 10 25.85 -51.03 -59.37
N ASP A 11 25.58 -52.16 -58.75
CA ASP A 11 24.91 -52.29 -57.46
C ASP A 11 25.58 -51.40 -56.45
N SER A 12 24.82 -50.52 -55.85
CA SER A 12 25.25 -49.89 -54.60
C SER A 12 24.03 -49.61 -53.76
N ALA A 13 23.91 -50.43 -52.77
CA ALA A 13 22.97 -50.39 -51.65
C ALA A 13 22.93 -49.07 -50.99
N ALA A 14 21.75 -48.49 -50.79
CA ALA A 14 21.47 -47.49 -49.75
C ALA A 14 20.99 -48.23 -48.51
N PRO A 15 21.70 -48.09 -47.40
CA PRO A 15 21.16 -48.50 -46.12
C PRO A 15 20.91 -47.31 -45.20
N ALA A 16 19.92 -47.45 -44.37
CA ALA A 16 19.78 -46.82 -43.07
C ALA A 16 19.10 -45.46 -42.94
N ALA A 17 17.91 -45.33 -43.57
CA ALA A 17 16.99 -44.27 -43.11
C ALA A 17 15.80 -44.80 -42.27
N SER A 18 15.64 -46.12 -42.13
CA SER A 18 14.48 -46.73 -41.46
C SER A 18 14.58 -46.88 -39.95
N THR A 19 15.79 -46.93 -39.40
CA THR A 19 16.01 -47.26 -37.98
C THR A 19 15.67 -46.10 -37.01
N ASN A 20 15.80 -44.85 -37.45
CA ASN A 20 15.49 -43.69 -36.61
C ASN A 20 13.98 -43.33 -36.58
N ALA A 21 13.25 -43.65 -37.62
CA ALA A 21 11.79 -43.45 -37.69
C ALA A 21 11.05 -44.43 -36.77
N ASP A 22 11.47 -45.68 -36.75
CA ASP A 22 10.89 -46.71 -35.88
C ASP A 22 11.19 -46.51 -34.41
N ALA A 23 12.39 -46.02 -34.07
CA ALA A 23 12.75 -45.67 -32.70
C ALA A 23 11.91 -44.48 -32.17
N ARG A 24 11.71 -43.46 -33.01
CA ARG A 24 10.86 -42.29 -32.66
C ARG A 24 9.39 -42.68 -32.53
N ALA A 25 8.88 -43.56 -33.39
CA ALA A 25 7.51 -44.06 -33.32
C ALA A 25 7.25 -44.89 -32.07
N LYS A 26 8.21 -45.70 -31.63
CA LYS A 26 8.16 -46.47 -30.38
C LYS A 26 8.18 -45.60 -29.13
N VAL A 27 9.03 -44.58 -29.10
CA VAL A 27 9.09 -43.63 -27.97
C VAL A 27 7.83 -42.81 -27.86
N LEU A 28 7.28 -42.32 -28.98
CA LEU A 28 6.00 -41.61 -29.03
C LEU A 28 4.81 -42.49 -28.63
N GLY A 29 4.81 -43.76 -29.03
CA GLY A 29 3.79 -44.71 -28.65
C GLY A 29 3.82 -45.08 -27.17
N TRP A 30 5.02 -45.15 -26.55
CA TRP A 30 5.17 -45.38 -25.12
C TRP A 30 4.74 -44.15 -24.30
N ALA A 31 5.11 -42.96 -24.74
CA ALA A 31 4.71 -41.69 -24.09
C ALA A 31 3.18 -41.52 -24.11
N ARG A 32 2.48 -41.81 -25.23
CA ARG A 32 1.02 -41.76 -25.29
C ARG A 32 0.35 -42.75 -24.34
N ARG A 33 0.86 -43.99 -24.28
CA ARG A 33 0.32 -45.01 -23.37
C ARG A 33 0.50 -44.69 -21.90
N SER A 34 1.58 -43.98 -21.54
CA SER A 34 1.85 -43.58 -20.19
C SER A 34 0.92 -42.43 -19.72
N ILE A 35 0.51 -41.56 -20.64
CA ILE A 35 -0.42 -40.47 -20.38
C ILE A 35 -1.85 -40.98 -20.10
N ASP A 36 -2.30 -42.01 -20.81
CA ASP A 36 -3.64 -42.61 -20.66
C ASP A 36 -3.82 -43.36 -19.32
N LEU A 37 -2.73 -43.70 -18.64
CA LEU A 37 -2.74 -44.41 -17.36
C LEU A 37 -2.72 -43.46 -16.14
N ILE A 38 -2.47 -42.17 -16.35
CA ILE A 38 -2.39 -41.18 -15.25
C ILE A 38 -3.76 -40.51 -15.09
N PRO A 39 -4.42 -40.65 -13.93
CA PRO A 39 -5.66 -39.93 -13.68
C PRO A 39 -5.48 -38.42 -13.89
N THR A 40 -6.44 -37.76 -14.52
CA THR A 40 -6.40 -36.33 -14.85
C THR A 40 -6.11 -35.45 -13.63
N SER A 41 -6.55 -35.87 -12.44
CA SER A 41 -6.27 -35.23 -11.17
C SER A 41 -4.77 -35.16 -10.85
N TRP A 42 -4.01 -36.20 -11.16
CA TRP A 42 -2.56 -36.25 -10.96
C TRP A 42 -1.79 -35.38 -11.96
N MET A 43 -2.32 -35.25 -13.18
CA MET A 43 -1.74 -34.34 -14.18
C MET A 43 -1.90 -32.87 -13.75
N ILE A 44 -3.06 -32.49 -13.21
CA ILE A 44 -3.30 -31.14 -12.71
C ILE A 44 -2.39 -30.84 -11.50
N THR A 45 -2.31 -31.79 -10.55
CA THR A 45 -1.45 -31.64 -9.38
C THR A 45 0.03 -31.59 -9.76
N GLY A 46 0.47 -32.43 -10.69
CA GLY A 46 1.86 -32.43 -11.18
C GLY A 46 2.22 -31.15 -11.91
N ALA A 47 1.35 -30.65 -12.79
CA ALA A 47 1.55 -29.40 -13.49
C ALA A 47 1.60 -28.20 -12.51
N GLY A 48 0.74 -28.20 -11.48
CA GLY A 48 0.76 -27.20 -10.41
C GLY A 48 2.07 -27.23 -9.61
N ALA A 49 2.55 -28.40 -9.24
CA ALA A 49 3.82 -28.55 -8.52
C ALA A 49 5.02 -28.08 -9.36
N VAL A 50 5.07 -28.39 -10.65
CA VAL A 50 6.12 -27.91 -11.56
C VAL A 50 6.07 -26.40 -11.72
N LEU A 51 4.87 -25.81 -11.84
CA LEU A 51 4.68 -24.37 -11.92
C LEU A 51 5.20 -23.68 -10.64
N LEU A 52 4.81 -24.18 -9.47
CA LEU A 52 5.27 -23.65 -8.18
C LEU A 52 6.79 -23.77 -8.03
N ALA A 53 7.37 -24.91 -8.40
CA ALA A 53 8.82 -25.08 -8.35
C ALA A 53 9.55 -24.14 -9.32
N ALA A 54 9.03 -23.97 -10.54
CA ALA A 54 9.57 -23.00 -11.48
C ALA A 54 9.46 -21.56 -10.93
N THR A 55 8.28 -21.19 -10.38
CA THR A 55 8.06 -19.86 -9.81
C THR A 55 9.02 -19.61 -8.63
N ALA A 56 9.25 -20.62 -7.77
CA ALA A 56 10.19 -20.52 -6.66
C ALA A 56 11.65 -20.32 -7.12
N LEU A 57 12.07 -21.01 -8.18
CA LEU A 57 13.41 -20.89 -8.74
C LEU A 57 13.71 -19.52 -9.36
N PHE A 58 12.66 -18.81 -9.78
CA PHE A 58 12.76 -17.45 -10.33
C PHE A 58 12.44 -16.35 -9.31
N GLY A 59 12.44 -16.67 -8.01
CA GLY A 59 12.16 -15.70 -6.94
C GLY A 59 10.70 -15.26 -6.83
N GLY A 60 9.78 -15.88 -7.57
CA GLY A 60 8.37 -15.50 -7.58
C GLY A 60 7.58 -15.85 -6.30
N LEU A 61 8.21 -16.51 -5.32
CA LEU A 61 7.69 -16.76 -3.97
C LEU A 61 8.43 -15.95 -2.90
N GLU A 62 9.37 -15.09 -3.29
CA GLU A 62 9.96 -14.15 -2.34
C GLU A 62 8.91 -13.13 -1.93
N ALA A 63 8.78 -12.93 -0.63
CA ALA A 63 7.98 -11.84 -0.10
C ALA A 63 8.55 -10.53 -0.64
N ALA A 64 7.72 -9.70 -1.26
CA ALA A 64 8.13 -8.36 -1.65
C ALA A 64 8.69 -7.66 -0.40
N ALA A 65 9.88 -7.09 -0.53
CA ALA A 65 10.44 -6.28 0.54
C ALA A 65 9.44 -5.16 0.87
N VAL A 66 8.98 -5.12 2.12
CA VAL A 66 8.17 -4.02 2.60
C VAL A 66 9.14 -2.90 2.98
N ASP A 67 9.01 -1.76 2.33
CA ASP A 67 9.81 -0.60 2.70
C ASP A 67 9.56 -0.26 4.18
N PRO A 68 10.61 0.06 4.95
CA PRO A 68 10.42 0.46 6.33
C PRO A 68 9.60 1.74 6.41
N ILE A 69 8.72 1.82 7.41
CA ILE A 69 7.94 3.04 7.68
C ILE A 69 8.93 4.16 8.00
N PRO A 70 8.88 5.30 7.28
CA PRO A 70 9.76 6.42 7.54
C PRO A 70 9.50 7.00 8.93
N VAL A 71 10.58 7.36 9.61
CA VAL A 71 10.55 8.11 10.87
C VAL A 71 10.96 9.54 10.54
N ILE A 72 10.08 10.49 10.80
CA ILE A 72 10.28 11.90 10.50
C ILE A 72 10.33 12.73 11.80
N SER A 73 10.77 13.97 11.70
CA SER A 73 10.83 14.92 12.81
C SER A 73 9.67 15.93 12.75
N VAL A 74 9.37 16.58 13.88
CA VAL A 74 8.47 17.74 13.90
C VAL A 74 9.03 18.83 12.98
N GLY A 75 8.16 19.40 12.13
CA GLY A 75 8.55 20.36 11.09
C GLY A 75 9.01 19.71 9.76
N GLU A 76 9.18 18.40 9.71
CA GLU A 76 9.47 17.68 8.47
C GLU A 76 8.16 17.29 7.75
N THR A 77 8.14 17.45 6.43
CA THR A 77 6.97 17.16 5.62
C THR A 77 6.94 15.69 5.21
N PHE A 78 5.87 15.00 5.53
CA PHE A 78 5.51 13.71 4.96
C PHE A 78 4.69 13.92 3.69
N ALA A 79 5.17 13.41 2.57
CA ALA A 79 4.45 13.39 1.30
C ALA A 79 3.77 12.03 1.11
N GLY A 80 2.48 12.00 1.36
CA GLY A 80 1.63 10.83 1.11
C GLY A 80 1.14 10.77 -0.33
N SER A 81 0.20 9.85 -0.61
CA SER A 81 -0.35 9.64 -1.96
C SER A 81 -1.18 10.82 -2.48
N ASP A 82 -1.77 11.61 -1.60
CA ASP A 82 -2.72 12.69 -1.95
C ASP A 82 -2.70 13.87 -0.97
N LEU A 83 -1.90 13.77 0.08
CA LEU A 83 -1.70 14.80 1.08
C LEU A 83 -0.23 14.95 1.42
N GLU A 84 0.24 16.19 1.49
CA GLU A 84 1.43 16.53 2.24
C GLU A 84 1.04 16.99 3.63
N MET A 85 1.72 16.49 4.66
CA MET A 85 1.44 16.78 6.05
C MET A 85 2.72 17.14 6.79
N THR A 86 2.69 18.23 7.53
CA THR A 86 3.79 18.66 8.39
C THR A 86 3.25 18.90 9.78
N VAL A 87 3.58 18.05 10.74
CA VAL A 87 3.27 18.30 12.16
C VAL A 87 4.21 19.40 12.65
N THR A 88 3.65 20.52 13.08
CA THR A 88 4.44 21.69 13.50
C THR A 88 4.54 21.84 15.01
N GLY A 89 3.67 21.19 15.78
CA GLY A 89 3.72 21.20 17.24
C GLY A 89 2.60 20.40 17.88
N VAL A 90 2.77 20.13 19.16
CA VAL A 90 1.79 19.50 20.03
C VAL A 90 1.65 20.33 21.28
N GLU A 91 0.43 20.69 21.65
CA GLU A 91 0.15 21.57 22.77
C GLU A 91 -0.91 20.98 23.68
N LEU A 92 -0.74 21.13 24.98
CA LEU A 92 -1.75 20.84 25.99
C LEU A 92 -2.33 22.16 26.48
N ARG A 93 -3.64 22.37 26.35
CA ARG A 93 -4.32 23.63 26.59
C ARG A 93 -5.49 23.48 27.54
N ASP A 94 -5.77 24.53 28.30
CA ASP A 94 -6.99 24.70 29.10
C ASP A 94 -8.06 25.45 28.29
N ASP A 95 -7.65 26.33 27.37
CA ASP A 95 -8.56 27.06 26.49
C ASP A 95 -8.77 26.35 25.12
N ARG A 96 -9.94 26.52 24.59
CA ARG A 96 -10.32 25.95 23.28
C ARG A 96 -9.88 26.79 22.08
N GLY A 97 -9.46 28.04 22.30
CA GLY A 97 -9.17 28.96 21.20
C GLY A 97 -10.37 29.08 20.21
N PRO A 98 -10.13 28.97 18.90
CA PRO A 98 -11.19 29.04 17.90
C PRO A 98 -12.02 27.75 17.76
N MET A 99 -11.62 26.66 18.40
CA MET A 99 -12.22 25.34 18.22
C MET A 99 -13.58 25.22 18.96
N ALA A 100 -14.54 24.55 18.31
CA ALA A 100 -15.84 24.24 18.92
C ALA A 100 -15.78 22.90 19.69
N ILE A 101 -14.80 22.77 20.60
CA ILE A 101 -14.61 21.63 21.49
C ILE A 101 -14.80 22.08 22.93
N PHE A 102 -15.40 21.27 23.80
CA PHE A 102 -15.85 21.69 25.13
C PHE A 102 -15.40 20.65 26.17
N PRO A 103 -14.19 20.80 26.77
CA PRO A 103 -13.76 19.99 27.89
C PRO A 103 -14.62 20.27 29.13
N ASP A 104 -14.77 19.28 29.97
CA ASP A 104 -15.46 19.40 31.26
C ASP A 104 -14.46 19.90 32.33
N GLU A 105 -14.51 21.21 32.60
CA GLU A 105 -13.63 21.85 33.57
C GLU A 105 -13.81 21.29 35.00
N GLU A 106 -15.04 20.85 35.36
CA GLU A 106 -15.28 20.28 36.70
C GLU A 106 -14.58 18.92 36.88
N LYS A 107 -14.34 18.20 35.75
CA LYS A 107 -13.56 16.97 35.75
C LYS A 107 -12.05 17.20 35.54
N GLY A 108 -11.65 18.43 35.30
CA GLY A 108 -10.26 18.77 35.00
C GLY A 108 -9.83 18.31 33.63
N GLU A 109 -10.77 18.15 32.70
CA GLU A 109 -10.46 17.80 31.30
C GLU A 109 -9.72 18.94 30.62
N ARG A 110 -8.77 18.58 29.74
CA ARG A 110 -7.94 19.51 28.97
C ARG A 110 -8.02 19.18 27.48
N ILE A 111 -7.42 20.00 26.65
CA ILE A 111 -7.42 19.80 25.21
C ILE A 111 -5.97 19.53 24.76
N LEU A 112 -5.73 18.35 24.21
CA LEU A 112 -4.50 18.04 23.49
C LEU A 112 -4.67 18.42 22.03
N VAL A 113 -3.79 19.28 21.51
CA VAL A 113 -3.87 19.83 20.14
C VAL A 113 -2.62 19.48 19.36
N VAL A 114 -2.78 18.85 18.22
CA VAL A 114 -1.71 18.67 17.24
C VAL A 114 -1.93 19.65 16.10
N THR A 115 -0.96 20.53 15.86
CA THR A 115 -0.97 21.47 14.73
C THR A 115 -0.33 20.83 13.50
N VAL A 116 -1.07 20.84 12.39
CA VAL A 116 -0.64 20.25 11.12
C VAL A 116 -0.81 21.25 9.99
N ASP A 117 0.27 21.54 9.29
CA ASP A 117 0.22 22.21 7.99
C ASP A 117 -0.01 21.11 6.92
N ALA A 118 -1.08 21.24 6.13
CA ALA A 118 -1.48 20.24 5.14
C ALA A 118 -1.69 20.87 3.77
N VAL A 119 -1.33 20.13 2.72
CA VAL A 119 -1.61 20.46 1.32
C VAL A 119 -2.30 19.27 0.66
N ASN A 120 -3.46 19.50 0.07
CA ASN A 120 -4.12 18.52 -0.78
C ASN A 120 -3.43 18.51 -2.14
N THR A 121 -2.68 17.44 -2.45
CA THR A 121 -1.99 17.28 -3.75
C THR A 121 -2.86 16.61 -4.81
N PHE A 122 -4.08 16.23 -4.43
CA PHE A 122 -5.04 15.66 -5.37
C PHE A 122 -5.77 16.76 -6.17
N ALA A 123 -6.13 16.45 -7.41
CA ALA A 123 -6.68 17.44 -8.36
C ALA A 123 -8.08 17.98 -8.00
N THR A 124 -8.75 17.40 -7.01
CA THR A 124 -10.09 17.84 -6.57
C THR A 124 -10.12 18.16 -5.08
N PRO A 125 -11.03 19.05 -4.64
CA PRO A 125 -11.18 19.35 -3.22
C PRO A 125 -11.52 18.10 -2.40
N ARG A 126 -10.94 18.00 -1.19
CA ARG A 126 -11.16 16.89 -0.26
C ARG A 126 -11.49 17.40 1.13
N GLY A 127 -12.33 16.68 1.87
CA GLY A 127 -12.54 16.96 3.29
C GLY A 127 -11.29 16.67 4.10
N ALA A 128 -10.98 17.46 5.12
CA ALA A 128 -9.90 17.16 6.06
C ALA A 128 -10.21 15.94 6.95
N THR A 129 -11.49 15.57 7.05
CA THR A 129 -11.95 14.34 7.70
C THR A 129 -12.46 13.36 6.66
N SER A 130 -12.21 12.07 6.90
CA SER A 130 -12.69 11.02 6.01
C SER A 130 -14.15 10.66 6.31
N LEU A 131 -14.88 10.39 5.24
CA LEU A 131 -16.24 9.82 5.33
C LEU A 131 -16.21 8.29 5.44
N SER A 132 -15.03 7.68 5.29
CA SER A 132 -14.83 6.24 5.26
C SER A 132 -13.46 5.87 5.83
N GLU A 133 -13.38 4.76 6.55
CA GLU A 133 -12.11 4.23 7.07
C GLU A 133 -11.14 3.81 5.96
N SER A 134 -11.63 3.59 4.75
CA SER A 134 -10.81 3.24 3.58
C SER A 134 -10.05 4.42 2.95
N SER A 135 -10.30 5.64 3.38
CA SER A 135 -9.63 6.84 2.88
C SER A 135 -9.34 7.79 4.03
N PRO A 136 -8.40 7.45 4.93
CA PRO A 136 -8.06 8.32 6.03
C PRO A 136 -7.46 9.62 5.51
N MET A 137 -7.94 10.70 6.07
CA MET A 137 -7.44 12.05 5.85
C MET A 137 -6.65 12.51 7.09
N ILE A 138 -6.68 13.78 7.41
CA ILE A 138 -6.01 14.33 8.61
C ILE A 138 -6.54 13.67 9.90
N ASP A 139 -7.83 13.34 9.97
CA ASP A 139 -8.43 12.60 11.09
C ASP A 139 -7.91 11.15 11.24
N GLY A 140 -7.09 10.70 10.32
CA GLY A 140 -6.36 9.43 10.40
C GLY A 140 -5.07 9.48 11.21
N ILE A 141 -4.60 10.67 11.59
CA ILE A 141 -3.47 10.81 12.50
C ILE A 141 -3.84 10.20 13.86
N ARG A 142 -2.93 9.39 14.41
CA ARG A 142 -3.11 8.72 15.70
C ARG A 142 -2.01 9.12 16.66
N ILE A 143 -2.36 9.20 17.93
CA ILE A 143 -1.44 9.36 19.05
C ILE A 143 -1.43 8.02 19.80
N GLU A 144 -0.24 7.53 20.13
CA GLU A 144 -0.12 6.31 20.93
C GLU A 144 -0.78 6.52 22.31
N GLY A 145 -1.61 5.58 22.71
CA GLY A 145 -2.38 5.66 23.97
C GLY A 145 -3.74 6.35 23.85
N LEU A 146 -4.09 6.97 22.69
CA LEU A 146 -5.42 7.53 22.45
C LEU A 146 -6.21 6.72 21.42
N GLU A 147 -7.27 6.05 21.87
CA GLU A 147 -8.17 5.28 21.01
C GLU A 147 -9.08 6.17 20.15
N ALA A 148 -9.49 7.33 20.69
CA ALA A 148 -10.39 8.26 20.03
C ALA A 148 -9.73 8.93 18.82
N LYS A 149 -10.53 9.28 17.81
CA LYS A 149 -10.13 10.16 16.72
C LYS A 149 -10.13 11.60 17.20
N GLY A 150 -9.12 12.38 16.75
CA GLY A 150 -9.13 13.81 16.95
C GLY A 150 -10.19 14.50 16.07
N GLU A 151 -10.78 15.57 16.60
CA GLU A 151 -11.61 16.48 15.81
C GLU A 151 -10.72 17.45 15.03
N VAL A 152 -11.03 17.66 13.74
CA VAL A 152 -10.22 18.51 12.86
C VAL A 152 -10.85 19.87 12.69
N PHE A 153 -10.10 20.89 13.02
CA PHE A 153 -10.49 22.29 12.89
C PHE A 153 -9.53 23.04 11.97
N ARG A 154 -9.98 24.09 11.31
CA ARG A 154 -9.12 25.03 10.62
C ARG A 154 -8.64 26.08 11.60
N ALA A 155 -7.34 26.36 11.61
CA ALA A 155 -6.71 27.17 12.63
C ALA A 155 -7.13 28.66 12.57
N ASP A 156 -7.48 29.19 11.40
CA ASP A 156 -7.80 30.60 11.20
C ASP A 156 -9.24 30.98 11.61
N ASP A 157 -10.21 30.10 11.48
CA ASP A 157 -11.63 30.40 11.75
C ASP A 157 -12.36 29.34 12.60
N GLY A 158 -11.64 28.31 13.06
CA GLY A 158 -12.21 27.25 13.88
C GLY A 158 -13.24 26.36 13.17
N ARG A 159 -13.29 26.40 11.83
CA ARG A 159 -14.25 25.60 11.07
C ARG A 159 -13.94 24.13 11.24
N ILE A 160 -14.92 23.37 11.71
CA ILE A 160 -14.82 21.92 11.85
C ILE A 160 -14.85 21.22 10.48
N SER A 161 -14.09 20.18 10.35
CA SER A 161 -13.99 19.32 9.14
C SER A 161 -13.87 20.13 7.84
N PRO A 162 -12.85 21.02 7.73
CA PRO A 162 -12.75 21.89 6.58
C PRO A 162 -12.48 21.13 5.29
N THR A 163 -12.80 21.76 4.16
CA THR A 163 -12.44 21.25 2.83
C THR A 163 -11.09 21.82 2.41
N LEU A 164 -10.17 20.95 2.04
CA LEU A 164 -8.85 21.29 1.51
C LEU A 164 -8.93 21.45 -0.01
N GLN A 165 -8.58 22.63 -0.51
CA GLN A 165 -8.50 22.91 -1.93
C GLN A 165 -7.21 22.33 -2.51
N PRO A 166 -7.19 21.90 -3.79
CA PRO A 166 -5.97 21.45 -4.46
C PRO A 166 -4.85 22.51 -4.38
N ASP A 167 -3.66 22.06 -3.99
CA ASP A 167 -2.43 22.87 -3.92
C ASP A 167 -2.50 24.11 -3.02
N VAL A 168 -3.52 24.20 -2.16
CA VAL A 168 -3.67 25.31 -1.21
C VAL A 168 -3.28 24.85 0.19
N PRO A 169 -2.20 25.41 0.78
CA PRO A 169 -1.82 25.12 2.14
C PRO A 169 -2.93 25.50 3.14
N ALA A 170 -3.15 24.66 4.11
CA ALA A 170 -4.08 24.90 5.21
C ALA A 170 -3.44 24.49 6.54
N ARG A 171 -3.52 25.39 7.55
CA ARG A 171 -3.16 25.03 8.91
C ARG A 171 -4.36 24.48 9.65
N LEU A 172 -4.20 23.28 10.19
CA LEU A 172 -5.23 22.52 10.86
C LEU A 172 -4.85 22.23 12.29
N LEU A 173 -5.87 22.15 13.14
CA LEU A 173 -5.74 21.75 14.53
C LEU A 173 -6.49 20.44 14.71
N LEU A 174 -5.81 19.39 15.14
CA LEU A 174 -6.44 18.16 15.61
C LEU A 174 -6.52 18.22 17.12
N ALA A 175 -7.72 18.09 17.65
CA ALA A 175 -7.98 18.25 19.06
C ALA A 175 -8.64 17.02 19.67
N TRP A 176 -8.19 16.65 20.87
CA TRP A 176 -8.75 15.61 21.72
C TRP A 176 -9.04 16.18 23.10
N ILE A 177 -10.17 15.78 23.68
CA ILE A 177 -10.41 15.99 25.11
C ILE A 177 -9.66 14.88 25.85
N VAL A 178 -8.81 15.26 26.79
CA VAL A 178 -7.99 14.35 27.58
C VAL A 178 -8.24 14.57 29.07
N GLY A 179 -8.08 13.52 29.85
CA GLY A 179 -8.28 13.58 31.31
C GLY A 179 -7.14 14.30 32.05
N PRO A 180 -7.39 14.69 33.30
CA PRO A 180 -6.40 15.33 34.13
C PRO A 180 -5.29 14.33 34.52
N GLY A 181 -4.15 14.38 33.93
CA GLY A 181 -3.03 13.48 34.20
C GLY A 181 -2.77 12.45 33.10
N ASP A 182 -3.48 12.53 31.99
CA ASP A 182 -3.16 11.71 30.82
C ASP A 182 -1.88 12.19 30.13
N PHE A 183 -1.66 13.51 30.12
CA PHE A 183 -0.50 14.17 29.50
C PHE A 183 -0.03 15.36 30.31
N HIS A 184 1.29 15.64 30.23
CA HIS A 184 1.95 16.74 30.92
C HIS A 184 2.91 17.52 30.04
N ASP A 185 3.29 18.69 30.46
CA ASP A 185 4.36 19.48 29.83
C ASP A 185 5.66 18.66 29.75
N GLY A 186 6.29 18.67 28.58
CA GLY A 186 7.52 17.93 28.33
C GLY A 186 7.36 16.44 28.05
N ASP A 187 6.14 15.88 28.10
CA ASP A 187 5.93 14.49 27.74
C ASP A 187 6.24 14.27 26.26
N GLU A 188 6.91 13.17 25.94
CA GLU A 188 7.15 12.73 24.57
C GLU A 188 6.03 11.79 24.12
N ILE A 189 5.38 12.11 23.00
CA ILE A 189 4.34 11.29 22.41
C ILE A 189 4.73 10.79 21.03
N ALA A 190 4.31 9.59 20.71
CA ALA A 190 4.44 9.01 19.37
C ALA A 190 3.19 9.25 18.54
N LEU A 191 3.38 9.77 17.34
CA LEU A 191 2.32 9.97 16.36
C LEU A 191 2.53 9.09 15.13
N THR A 192 1.43 8.68 14.52
CA THR A 192 1.44 8.01 13.21
C THR A 192 0.64 8.83 12.21
N LEU A 193 1.23 9.07 11.05
CA LEU A 193 0.56 9.72 9.91
C LEU A 193 0.00 8.66 8.98
N PRO A 194 -1.25 8.81 8.51
CA PRO A 194 -1.87 7.87 7.62
C PRO A 194 -1.38 8.06 6.18
N ASP A 195 -1.39 6.96 5.41
CA ASP A 195 -1.28 6.95 3.97
C ASP A 195 -2.20 5.89 3.38
N SER A 196 -2.45 5.97 2.10
CA SER A 196 -3.27 5.01 1.35
C SER A 196 -2.82 4.95 -0.10
N THR A 197 -3.26 3.93 -0.82
CA THR A 197 -3.00 3.82 -2.25
C THR A 197 -4.17 4.39 -3.04
N HIS A 198 -3.90 5.38 -3.89
CA HIS A 198 -4.87 5.89 -4.85
C HIS A 198 -5.01 4.93 -6.02
N TYR A 199 -6.23 4.55 -6.35
CA TYR A 199 -6.53 3.66 -7.46
C TYR A 199 -7.56 4.29 -8.41
N VAL A 200 -7.28 4.20 -9.71
CA VAL A 200 -8.19 4.64 -10.77
C VAL A 200 -8.82 3.42 -11.43
N GLY A 201 -10.12 3.25 -11.22
CA GLY A 201 -10.88 2.13 -11.77
C GLY A 201 -11.09 2.24 -13.27
N GLN A 202 -10.77 1.16 -14.01
CA GLN A 202 -10.81 1.19 -15.48
C GLN A 202 -12.00 0.49 -16.11
N SER A 203 -12.62 -0.49 -15.47
CA SER A 203 -13.62 -1.35 -16.12
C SER A 203 -14.94 -1.48 -15.36
N VAL A 204 -14.98 -2.21 -14.26
CA VAL A 204 -16.19 -2.49 -13.49
C VAL A 204 -16.44 -1.43 -12.43
N MET A 205 -15.39 -1.01 -11.73
CA MET A 205 -15.41 0.10 -10.80
C MET A 205 -14.75 1.30 -11.50
N ARG A 206 -15.55 2.27 -11.89
CA ARG A 206 -15.06 3.51 -12.51
C ARG A 206 -14.94 4.59 -11.43
N GLY A 207 -13.93 5.44 -11.57
CA GLY A 207 -13.66 6.55 -10.66
C GLY A 207 -12.43 6.34 -9.80
N ASP A 208 -12.17 7.32 -8.96
CA ASP A 208 -11.05 7.35 -8.04
C ASP A 208 -11.48 6.77 -6.71
N TYR A 209 -10.66 5.89 -6.13
CA TYR A 209 -10.85 5.40 -4.78
C TYR A 209 -9.49 5.07 -4.12
N TRP A 210 -9.48 5.03 -2.80
CA TRP A 210 -8.30 4.77 -2.01
C TRP A 210 -8.42 3.40 -1.36
N THR A 211 -7.30 2.68 -1.30
CA THR A 211 -7.19 1.36 -0.70
C THR A 211 -5.91 1.27 0.13
N ASP A 212 -5.68 0.14 0.78
CA ASP A 212 -4.43 -0.16 1.49
C ASP A 212 -4.05 0.92 2.50
N VAL A 213 -5.00 1.28 3.35
CA VAL A 213 -4.77 2.20 4.45
C VAL A 213 -3.67 1.66 5.35
N ARG A 214 -2.62 2.45 5.54
CA ARG A 214 -1.42 2.06 6.29
C ARG A 214 -0.84 3.24 7.05
N VAL A 215 0.10 2.94 7.91
CA VAL A 215 0.97 3.97 8.50
C VAL A 215 1.93 4.45 7.42
N GLY A 216 1.86 5.72 7.08
CA GLY A 216 2.73 6.37 6.09
C GLY A 216 4.03 6.83 6.71
N ALA A 217 3.97 7.42 7.91
CA ALA A 217 5.13 7.85 8.67
C ALA A 217 4.87 7.79 10.17
N THR A 218 5.94 7.78 10.96
CA THR A 218 5.90 7.94 12.41
C THR A 218 6.78 9.11 12.84
N LEU A 219 6.41 9.78 13.91
CA LEU A 219 7.24 10.81 14.53
C LEU A 219 7.02 10.85 16.04
N SER A 220 8.03 11.35 16.77
CA SER A 220 7.90 11.73 18.17
C SER A 220 7.81 13.25 18.28
N ALA A 221 6.97 13.72 19.17
CA ALA A 221 6.84 15.14 19.48
C ALA A 221 6.78 15.35 21.00
N THR A 222 7.34 16.45 21.46
CA THR A 222 7.22 16.89 22.85
C THR A 222 5.98 17.76 22.99
N ILE A 223 5.25 17.57 24.08
CA ILE A 223 4.09 18.38 24.43
C ILE A 223 4.56 19.69 25.07
N ASP A 224 4.09 20.82 24.56
CA ASP A 224 4.24 22.13 25.13
C ASP A 224 2.95 22.54 25.87
N GLU A 225 3.03 22.89 27.15
CA GLU A 225 1.87 23.38 27.88
C GLU A 225 1.67 24.89 27.63
N VAL A 226 0.50 25.24 27.12
CA VAL A 226 0.09 26.62 26.89
C VAL A 226 -0.93 27.02 27.95
N ASN A 227 -0.45 27.75 28.96
CA ASN A 227 -1.30 28.33 29.97
C ASN A 227 -1.83 29.69 29.45
N SER A 228 -3.14 29.90 29.52
CA SER A 228 -3.83 31.15 29.13
C SER A 228 -3.80 32.17 30.25
#